data_390f275db710a511cfe96992dc395148
#
_entry.id   390f275db710a511cfe96992dc395148
#
_cell.length_a   1.000
_cell.length_b   1.000
_cell.length_c   1.000
_cell.angle_alpha   90.00
_cell.angle_beta   90.00
_cell.angle_gamma   90.00
#
_symmetry.space_group_name_H-M   'P 1'
#
loop_
_entity.id
_entity.type
_entity.pdbx_description
1 polymer ?
#
loop_
_entity_poly.entity_id
_entity_poly.type
_entity_poly.pdbx_seq_one_letter_code
_entity_poly.pdbx_strand_id
1 'polypeptide(L)'
;VHPEDTAPEGPFGDHTGYYNSVEPFPVMRLSAITHRRDPLYLTTVTGRPPDEPSVIGEVFNTLALPVIRAQIPEITDLWLPPAACSYRMAVVQIDKRYPGQARRVMLALWGMLAQFSYTKTIVVVDRDIDPRNWDDIAWAMATRMDPARDVMVLDGTPMDYLDFAS
;
A
#
# COMPACT_ATOMS: atom_id res chain seq x y z
N VAL A 1 7.35 2.66 -30.23
CA VAL A 1 7.27 1.36 -29.53
C VAL A 1 6.53 0.39 -30.41
N HIS A 2 7.11 -0.75 -30.71
CA HIS A 2 6.46 -1.86 -31.40
C HIS A 2 6.19 -2.98 -30.40
N PRO A 3 5.01 -3.57 -30.34
CA PRO A 3 4.68 -4.57 -29.30
C PRO A 3 5.56 -5.82 -29.33
N GLU A 4 6.09 -6.18 -30.49
CA GLU A 4 6.92 -7.36 -30.69
C GLU A 4 8.44 -7.07 -30.52
N ASP A 5 8.83 -5.79 -30.42
CA ASP A 5 10.24 -5.39 -30.22
C ASP A 5 10.51 -5.33 -28.71
N THR A 6 11.03 -6.41 -28.18
CA THR A 6 11.31 -6.56 -26.74
C THR A 6 12.79 -6.76 -26.49
N ALA A 7 13.26 -6.37 -25.30
CA ALA A 7 14.60 -6.64 -24.79
C ALA A 7 14.55 -7.01 -23.31
N PRO A 8 15.54 -7.76 -22.79
CA PRO A 8 15.64 -8.02 -21.37
C PRO A 8 15.76 -6.70 -20.58
N GLU A 9 14.95 -6.55 -19.55
CA GLU A 9 14.95 -5.41 -18.63
C GLU A 9 15.10 -5.88 -17.19
N GLY A 10 15.91 -5.15 -16.42
CA GLY A 10 16.21 -5.50 -15.03
C GLY A 10 17.56 -6.20 -14.85
N PRO A 11 17.87 -6.70 -13.63
CA PRO A 11 17.05 -6.52 -12.43
C PRO A 11 17.13 -5.09 -11.89
N PHE A 12 16.01 -4.55 -11.41
CA PHE A 12 15.95 -3.25 -10.74
C PHE A 12 15.57 -3.39 -9.28
N GLY A 13 16.11 -2.52 -8.42
CA GLY A 13 15.62 -2.35 -7.06
C GLY A 13 14.22 -1.74 -7.06
N ASP A 14 13.31 -2.27 -6.23
CA ASP A 14 11.94 -1.83 -6.17
C ASP A 14 11.52 -1.40 -4.77
N HIS A 15 10.32 -0.81 -4.63
CA HIS A 15 9.78 -0.25 -3.40
C HIS A 15 9.64 -1.26 -2.25
N THR A 16 9.67 -2.55 -2.54
CA THR A 16 9.70 -3.61 -1.53
C THR A 16 11.08 -3.82 -0.90
N GLY A 17 12.12 -3.21 -1.45
CA GLY A 17 13.51 -3.36 -1.03
C GLY A 17 14.23 -4.58 -1.63
N TYR A 18 13.60 -5.23 -2.59
CA TYR A 18 14.17 -6.37 -3.33
C TYR A 18 14.36 -6.03 -4.81
N TYR A 19 15.20 -6.80 -5.49
CA TYR A 19 15.36 -6.72 -6.94
C TYR A 19 14.28 -7.55 -7.62
N ASN A 20 13.69 -6.99 -8.70
CA ASN A 20 12.79 -7.74 -9.55
C ASN A 20 13.54 -8.73 -10.46
N SER A 21 12.79 -9.61 -11.11
CA SER A 21 13.33 -10.52 -12.13
C SER A 21 13.67 -9.78 -13.42
N VAL A 22 14.60 -10.34 -14.20
CA VAL A 22 14.84 -9.88 -15.57
C VAL A 22 13.75 -10.46 -16.47
N GLU A 23 13.04 -9.61 -17.17
CA GLU A 23 11.93 -10.00 -18.04
C GLU A 23 12.01 -9.27 -19.40
N PRO A 24 11.36 -9.80 -20.46
CA PRO A 24 11.29 -9.09 -21.74
C PRO A 24 10.26 -7.97 -21.69
N PHE A 25 10.71 -6.73 -21.90
CA PHE A 25 9.84 -5.55 -21.97
C PHE A 25 9.90 -4.89 -23.35
N PRO A 26 8.83 -4.18 -23.76
CA PRO A 26 8.79 -3.45 -25.02
C PRO A 26 9.87 -2.38 -25.11
N VAL A 27 10.56 -2.31 -26.23
CA VAL A 27 11.63 -1.32 -26.48
C VAL A 27 11.06 -0.02 -27.04
N MET A 28 11.45 1.09 -26.44
CA MET A 28 11.21 2.42 -26.98
C MET A 28 12.50 2.94 -27.62
N ARG A 29 12.45 3.20 -28.94
CA ARG A 29 13.56 3.81 -29.66
C ARG A 29 13.38 5.32 -29.73
N LEU A 30 14.35 6.05 -29.20
CA LEU A 30 14.37 7.52 -29.28
C LEU A 30 15.01 7.93 -30.61
N SER A 31 14.32 8.76 -31.39
CA SER A 31 14.84 9.34 -32.63
C SER A 31 15.52 10.70 -32.39
N ALA A 32 15.16 11.42 -31.35
CA ALA A 32 15.76 12.70 -30.99
C ALA A 32 15.56 12.99 -29.50
N ILE A 33 16.54 13.71 -28.92
CA ILE A 33 16.45 14.25 -27.56
C ILE A 33 16.72 15.76 -27.65
N THR A 34 15.78 16.55 -27.14
CA THR A 34 15.96 17.99 -27.00
C THR A 34 16.12 18.36 -25.54
N HIS A 35 17.09 19.18 -25.21
CA HIS A 35 17.33 19.62 -23.85
C HIS A 35 17.87 21.07 -23.83
N ARG A 36 17.77 21.73 -22.67
CA ARG A 36 18.45 23.02 -22.45
C ARG A 36 19.98 22.81 -22.45
N ARG A 37 20.74 23.89 -22.62
CA ARG A 37 22.21 23.83 -22.66
C ARG A 37 22.79 23.18 -21.39
N ASP A 38 22.26 23.56 -20.21
CA ASP A 38 22.62 22.98 -18.91
C ASP A 38 21.40 22.23 -18.37
N PRO A 39 21.25 20.94 -18.73
CA PRO A 39 20.07 20.18 -18.37
C PRO A 39 20.07 19.83 -16.89
N LEU A 40 18.88 19.92 -16.27
CA LEU A 40 18.59 19.35 -14.97
C LEU A 40 17.77 18.10 -15.19
N TYR A 41 18.23 17.00 -14.65
CA TYR A 41 17.51 15.72 -14.68
C TYR A 41 17.06 15.37 -13.27
N LEU A 42 15.75 15.41 -13.06
CA LEU A 42 15.16 14.99 -11.79
C LEU A 42 15.16 13.45 -11.76
N THR A 43 15.72 12.91 -10.69
CA THR A 43 15.75 11.46 -10.48
C THR A 43 15.47 11.15 -9.01
N THR A 44 14.93 9.99 -8.77
CA THR A 44 14.67 9.44 -7.43
C THR A 44 15.20 8.02 -7.35
N VAL A 45 15.28 7.48 -6.15
CA VAL A 45 15.70 6.10 -5.89
C VAL A 45 14.55 5.39 -5.22
N THR A 46 14.18 4.26 -5.77
CA THR A 46 13.18 3.35 -5.19
C THR A 46 13.89 2.19 -4.49
N GLY A 47 13.42 1.83 -3.32
CA GLY A 47 13.98 0.75 -2.52
C GLY A 47 13.21 0.55 -1.21
N ARG A 48 13.85 -0.04 -0.22
CA ARG A 48 13.25 -0.15 1.11
C ARG A 48 12.92 1.25 1.66
N PRO A 49 11.70 1.49 2.14
CA PRO A 49 11.31 2.79 2.71
C PRO A 49 12.26 3.28 3.82
N PRO A 50 12.51 4.61 3.94
CA PRO A 50 11.80 5.68 3.22
C PRO A 50 12.33 5.89 1.79
N ASP A 51 11.39 6.01 0.85
CA ASP A 51 11.66 6.22 -0.57
C ASP A 51 10.56 7.10 -1.21
N GLU A 52 10.61 7.34 -2.52
CA GLU A 52 9.59 8.14 -3.21
C GLU A 52 8.17 7.52 -3.09
N PRO A 53 7.95 6.22 -3.33
CA PRO A 53 6.64 5.59 -3.12
C PRO A 53 6.07 5.78 -1.72
N SER A 54 6.90 5.79 -0.69
CA SER A 54 6.44 6.01 0.68
C SER A 54 5.94 7.44 0.92
N VAL A 55 6.58 8.44 0.32
CA VAL A 55 6.12 9.84 0.37
C VAL A 55 4.80 10.01 -0.40
N ILE A 56 4.69 9.39 -1.57
CA ILE A 56 3.43 9.37 -2.34
C ILE A 56 2.32 8.71 -1.52
N GLY A 57 2.62 7.61 -0.82
CA GLY A 57 1.68 6.92 0.06
C GLY A 57 1.13 7.80 1.18
N GLU A 58 1.95 8.67 1.78
CA GLU A 58 1.49 9.61 2.80
C GLU A 58 0.50 10.66 2.23
N VAL A 59 0.78 11.18 1.05
CA VAL A 59 -0.16 12.08 0.35
C VAL A 59 -1.45 11.35 0.00
N PHE A 60 -1.34 10.10 -0.45
CA PHE A 60 -2.49 9.25 -0.77
C PHE A 60 -3.40 9.02 0.45
N ASN A 61 -2.85 8.85 1.66
CA ASN A 61 -3.64 8.77 2.90
C ASN A 61 -4.61 9.94 3.04
N THR A 62 -4.14 11.16 2.77
CA THR A 62 -4.94 12.38 2.89
C THR A 62 -5.99 12.48 1.78
N LEU A 63 -5.63 12.14 0.55
CA LEU A 63 -6.52 12.27 -0.61
C LEU A 63 -7.58 11.16 -0.69
N ALA A 64 -7.23 9.94 -0.29
CA ALA A 64 -8.13 8.79 -0.38
C ALA A 64 -9.17 8.76 0.75
N LEU A 65 -8.86 9.29 1.93
CA LEU A 65 -9.74 9.21 3.09
C LEU A 65 -11.16 9.76 2.85
N PRO A 66 -11.38 10.93 2.23
CA PRO A 66 -12.73 11.41 1.93
C PRO A 66 -13.52 10.49 1.01
N VAL A 67 -12.85 9.89 0.00
CA VAL A 67 -13.48 8.95 -0.94
C VAL A 67 -13.89 7.66 -0.24
N ILE A 68 -13.00 7.14 0.62
CA ILE A 68 -13.26 5.93 1.42
C ILE A 68 -14.42 6.19 2.39
N ARG A 69 -14.42 7.31 3.08
CA ARG A 69 -15.49 7.69 4.02
C ARG A 69 -16.85 7.88 3.35
N ALA A 70 -16.89 8.28 2.10
CA ALA A 70 -18.14 8.37 1.36
C ALA A 70 -18.83 7.01 1.18
N GLN A 71 -18.06 5.92 1.15
CA GLN A 71 -18.58 4.55 1.03
C GLN A 71 -18.62 3.79 2.36
N ILE A 72 -17.69 4.09 3.27
CA ILE A 72 -17.57 3.44 4.57
C ILE A 72 -17.53 4.55 5.65
N PRO A 73 -18.68 5.14 6.00
CA PRO A 73 -18.74 6.35 6.82
C PRO A 73 -18.28 6.15 8.28
N GLU A 74 -18.22 4.93 8.76
CA GLU A 74 -17.69 4.58 10.08
C GLU A 74 -16.17 4.73 10.19
N ILE A 75 -15.43 4.81 9.08
CA ILE A 75 -14.00 5.07 9.09
C ILE A 75 -13.78 6.54 9.46
N THR A 76 -13.04 6.76 10.54
CA THR A 76 -12.68 8.10 11.03
C THR A 76 -11.29 8.52 10.56
N ASP A 77 -10.36 7.57 10.45
CA ASP A 77 -9.03 7.77 9.90
C ASP A 77 -8.49 6.48 9.25
N LEU A 78 -7.52 6.64 8.37
CA LEU A 78 -6.82 5.54 7.70
C LEU A 78 -5.37 5.94 7.52
N TRP A 79 -4.47 5.04 7.85
CA TRP A 79 -3.05 5.19 7.64
C TRP A 79 -2.45 3.98 6.95
N LEU A 80 -1.73 4.25 5.86
CA LEU A 80 -0.90 3.28 5.17
C LEU A 80 0.55 3.56 5.60
N PRO A 81 1.12 2.76 6.52
CA PRO A 81 2.44 3.02 7.05
C PRO A 81 3.51 3.03 5.97
N PRO A 82 4.35 4.07 5.84
CA PRO A 82 5.43 4.10 4.85
C PRO A 82 6.36 2.87 4.95
N ALA A 83 6.70 2.47 6.18
CA ALA A 83 7.53 1.30 6.44
C ALA A 83 6.94 -0.03 5.93
N ALA A 84 5.64 -0.07 5.65
CA ALA A 84 4.95 -1.23 5.08
C ALA A 84 4.81 -1.16 3.56
N CYS A 85 5.73 -0.49 2.88
CA CYS A 85 5.78 -0.39 1.42
C CYS A 85 4.44 0.10 0.84
N SER A 86 3.99 1.26 1.29
CA SER A 86 2.77 1.96 0.87
C SER A 86 1.48 1.25 1.35
N TYR A 87 0.86 0.43 0.53
CA TYR A 87 -0.48 -0.15 0.77
C TYR A 87 -0.48 -1.60 1.29
N ARG A 88 0.69 -2.18 1.59
CA ARG A 88 0.78 -3.58 2.08
C ARG A 88 0.18 -3.78 3.46
N MET A 89 0.12 -2.71 4.24
CA MET A 89 -0.57 -2.67 5.52
C MET A 89 -1.45 -1.42 5.59
N ALA A 90 -2.60 -1.56 6.22
CA ALA A 90 -3.48 -0.44 6.55
C ALA A 90 -3.84 -0.49 8.04
N VAL A 91 -3.74 0.63 8.71
CA VAL A 91 -4.31 0.84 10.06
C VAL A 91 -5.53 1.72 9.90
N VAL A 92 -6.67 1.26 10.37
CA VAL A 92 -7.98 1.87 10.13
C VAL A 92 -8.65 2.18 11.45
N GLN A 93 -8.88 3.44 11.72
CA GLN A 93 -9.61 3.88 12.89
C GLN A 93 -11.12 3.95 12.56
N ILE A 94 -11.95 3.38 13.40
CA ILE A 94 -13.41 3.40 13.20
C ILE A 94 -14.18 3.92 14.42
N ASP A 95 -15.37 4.47 14.16
CA ASP A 95 -16.41 4.72 15.16
C ASP A 95 -17.29 3.47 15.28
N LYS A 96 -16.84 2.51 16.09
CA LYS A 96 -17.49 1.20 16.23
C LYS A 96 -18.81 1.31 16.98
N ARG A 97 -19.87 0.75 16.40
CA ARG A 97 -21.25 0.83 16.94
C ARG A 97 -21.86 -0.54 17.23
N TYR A 98 -21.35 -1.61 16.64
CA TYR A 98 -21.89 -2.96 16.82
C TYR A 98 -20.82 -4.05 16.64
N PRO A 99 -21.03 -5.25 17.21
CA PRO A 99 -20.14 -6.39 17.03
C PRO A 99 -20.01 -6.79 15.54
N GLY A 100 -18.79 -7.15 15.10
CA GLY A 100 -18.53 -7.56 13.71
C GLY A 100 -18.28 -6.41 12.74
N GLN A 101 -18.46 -5.15 13.15
CA GLN A 101 -18.25 -4.00 12.27
C GLN A 101 -16.80 -3.89 11.78
N ALA A 102 -15.80 -4.22 12.60
CA ALA A 102 -14.40 -4.26 12.20
C ALA A 102 -14.17 -5.20 11.02
N ARG A 103 -14.75 -6.41 11.05
CA ARG A 103 -14.65 -7.36 9.94
C ARG A 103 -15.34 -6.86 8.68
N ARG A 104 -16.50 -6.22 8.81
CA ARG A 104 -17.17 -5.57 7.67
C ARG A 104 -16.28 -4.52 7.01
N VAL A 105 -15.58 -3.70 7.81
CA VAL A 105 -14.65 -2.68 7.32
C VAL A 105 -13.46 -3.32 6.61
N MET A 106 -12.86 -4.37 7.17
CA MET A 106 -11.77 -5.11 6.53
C MET A 106 -12.19 -5.64 5.14
N LEU A 107 -13.31 -6.34 5.07
CA LEU A 107 -13.84 -6.90 3.82
C LEU A 107 -14.21 -5.82 2.81
N ALA A 108 -14.78 -4.70 3.26
CA ALA A 108 -15.12 -3.58 2.41
C ALA A 108 -13.87 -2.92 1.80
N LEU A 109 -12.81 -2.74 2.58
CA LEU A 109 -11.55 -2.17 2.10
C LEU A 109 -10.89 -3.10 1.09
N TRP A 110 -10.77 -4.38 1.34
CA TRP A 110 -10.19 -5.34 0.40
C TRP A 110 -10.94 -5.40 -0.94
N GLY A 111 -12.25 -5.17 -0.93
CA GLY A 111 -13.08 -5.17 -2.13
C GLY A 111 -13.30 -3.81 -2.79
N MET A 112 -12.85 -2.70 -2.17
CA MET A 112 -13.23 -1.36 -2.60
C MET A 112 -12.42 -0.86 -3.80
N LEU A 113 -11.11 -0.99 -3.75
CA LEU A 113 -10.19 -0.56 -4.82
C LEU A 113 -9.24 -1.72 -5.14
N ALA A 114 -8.87 -1.86 -6.42
CA ALA A 114 -7.94 -2.89 -6.85
C ALA A 114 -6.64 -2.88 -6.02
N GLN A 115 -6.16 -1.69 -5.66
CA GLN A 115 -4.95 -1.51 -4.87
C GLN A 115 -5.07 -2.07 -3.45
N PHE A 116 -6.22 -1.93 -2.81
CA PHE A 116 -6.44 -2.49 -1.47
C PHE A 116 -6.60 -4.02 -1.49
N SER A 117 -6.90 -4.63 -2.63
CA SER A 117 -6.91 -6.10 -2.73
C SER A 117 -5.54 -6.72 -2.49
N TYR A 118 -4.45 -5.94 -2.68
CA TYR A 118 -3.07 -6.34 -2.40
C TYR A 118 -2.61 -6.04 -0.97
N THR A 119 -3.46 -5.46 -0.13
CA THR A 119 -3.13 -5.18 1.28
C THR A 119 -3.09 -6.49 2.06
N LYS A 120 -1.92 -6.85 2.57
CA LYS A 120 -1.72 -8.10 3.31
C LYS A 120 -2.32 -8.06 4.71
N THR A 121 -2.26 -6.91 5.36
CA THR A 121 -2.67 -6.77 6.75
C THR A 121 -3.54 -5.53 6.93
N ILE A 122 -4.71 -5.70 7.50
CA ILE A 122 -5.57 -4.59 7.94
C ILE A 122 -5.74 -4.68 9.45
N VAL A 123 -5.32 -3.65 10.16
CA VAL A 123 -5.55 -3.51 11.61
C VAL A 123 -6.66 -2.48 11.80
N VAL A 124 -7.75 -2.90 12.43
CA VAL A 124 -8.87 -2.00 12.76
C VAL A 124 -8.81 -1.66 14.22
N VAL A 125 -8.78 -0.37 14.53
CA VAL A 125 -8.68 0.16 15.89
C VAL A 125 -9.88 1.05 16.24
N ASP A 126 -10.15 1.18 17.53
CA ASP A 126 -11.17 2.07 18.03
C ASP A 126 -10.71 3.54 17.97
N ARG A 127 -11.65 4.47 18.14
CA ARG A 127 -11.45 5.91 17.97
C ARG A 127 -10.44 6.54 18.94
N ASP A 128 -10.17 5.90 20.06
CA ASP A 128 -9.21 6.37 21.07
C ASP A 128 -7.75 5.96 20.79
N ILE A 129 -7.51 5.19 19.72
CA ILE A 129 -6.18 4.76 19.29
C ILE A 129 -5.72 5.60 18.10
N ASP A 130 -4.55 6.22 18.21
CA ASP A 130 -3.93 6.92 17.08
C ASP A 130 -3.38 5.90 16.08
N PRO A 131 -3.93 5.84 14.84
CA PRO A 131 -3.46 4.89 13.83
C PRO A 131 -2.02 5.13 13.36
N ARG A 132 -1.43 6.28 13.68
CA ARG A 132 -0.02 6.61 13.35
C ARG A 132 0.94 6.35 14.49
N ASN A 133 0.44 6.00 15.67
CA ASN A 133 1.26 5.69 16.84
C ASN A 133 1.39 4.18 17.03
N TRP A 134 2.54 3.62 16.68
CA TRP A 134 2.79 2.18 16.83
C TRP A 134 2.73 1.68 18.27
N ASP A 135 3.05 2.50 19.26
CA ASP A 135 2.98 2.11 20.67
C ASP A 135 1.51 1.96 21.10
N ASP A 136 0.63 2.87 20.66
CA ASP A 136 -0.82 2.76 20.89
C ASP A 136 -1.41 1.53 20.20
N ILE A 137 -1.02 1.28 18.96
CA ILE A 137 -1.47 0.11 18.19
C ILE A 137 -1.02 -1.18 18.88
N ALA A 138 0.25 -1.27 19.26
CA ALA A 138 0.80 -2.44 19.94
C ALA A 138 0.10 -2.67 21.29
N TRP A 139 -0.12 -1.60 22.05
CA TRP A 139 -0.85 -1.67 23.31
C TRP A 139 -2.30 -2.17 23.10
N ALA A 140 -3.01 -1.63 22.11
CA ALA A 140 -4.37 -2.05 21.79
C ALA A 140 -4.44 -3.52 21.37
N MET A 141 -3.51 -3.96 20.53
CA MET A 141 -3.39 -5.36 20.12
C MET A 141 -3.11 -6.29 21.31
N ALA A 142 -2.25 -5.87 22.24
CA ALA A 142 -1.88 -6.69 23.39
C ALA A 142 -2.98 -6.76 24.46
N THR A 143 -3.83 -5.73 24.56
CA THR A 143 -4.78 -5.60 25.68
C THR A 143 -6.25 -5.76 25.29
N ARG A 144 -6.63 -5.56 24.02
CA ARG A 144 -8.02 -5.56 23.54
C ARG A 144 -8.34 -6.67 22.55
N MET A 145 -7.32 -7.29 21.97
CA MET A 145 -7.48 -8.34 20.97
C MET A 145 -7.30 -9.74 21.57
N ASP A 146 -8.19 -10.65 21.18
CA ASP A 146 -8.01 -12.09 21.35
C ASP A 146 -7.74 -12.70 19.96
N PRO A 147 -6.55 -13.28 19.72
CA PRO A 147 -6.20 -13.81 18.39
C PRO A 147 -7.19 -14.86 17.86
N ALA A 148 -7.78 -15.68 18.72
CA ALA A 148 -8.73 -16.69 18.29
C ALA A 148 -10.07 -16.12 17.82
N ARG A 149 -10.46 -14.95 18.36
CA ARG A 149 -11.71 -14.28 18.03
C ARG A 149 -11.55 -13.20 16.97
N ASP A 150 -10.46 -12.42 17.06
CA ASP A 150 -10.37 -11.12 16.37
C ASP A 150 -9.50 -11.14 15.11
N VAL A 151 -8.71 -12.20 14.90
CA VAL A 151 -7.99 -12.40 13.65
C VAL A 151 -8.89 -13.04 12.59
N MET A 152 -8.79 -12.52 11.37
CA MET A 152 -9.43 -13.09 10.19
C MET A 152 -8.35 -13.32 9.12
N VAL A 153 -8.25 -14.54 8.63
CA VAL A 153 -7.33 -14.90 7.55
C VAL A 153 -8.16 -15.20 6.30
N LEU A 154 -7.81 -14.55 5.20
CA LEU A 154 -8.36 -14.82 3.87
C LEU A 154 -7.25 -15.40 3.01
N ASP A 155 -7.50 -16.58 2.49
CA ASP A 155 -6.60 -17.28 1.59
C ASP A 155 -7.00 -17.06 0.13
N GLY A 156 -6.03 -17.22 -0.81
CA GLY A 156 -6.29 -17.12 -2.24
C GLY A 156 -6.66 -15.70 -2.72
N THR A 157 -6.25 -14.66 -2.02
CA THR A 157 -6.47 -13.26 -2.44
C THR A 157 -5.47 -12.85 -3.54
N PRO A 158 -5.82 -11.85 -4.38
CA PRO A 158 -4.90 -11.31 -5.37
C PRO A 158 -3.58 -10.83 -4.74
N MET A 159 -2.50 -11.04 -5.45
CA MET A 159 -1.17 -10.61 -5.03
C MET A 159 -0.59 -9.63 -6.02
N ASP A 160 0.19 -8.70 -5.50
CA ASP A 160 0.98 -7.82 -6.33
C ASP A 160 2.15 -8.62 -6.93
N TYR A 161 2.36 -8.44 -8.21
CA TYR A 161 3.45 -9.01 -8.99
C TYR A 161 4.85 -8.74 -8.40
N LEU A 162 5.02 -7.62 -7.68
CA LEU A 162 6.28 -7.25 -7.00
C LEU A 162 6.37 -7.80 -5.56
N ASP A 163 5.48 -8.70 -5.18
CA ASP A 163 5.49 -9.34 -3.88
C ASP A 163 6.15 -10.71 -3.94
N PHE A 164 7.38 -10.78 -3.42
CA PHE A 164 8.18 -12.01 -3.41
C PHE A 164 7.92 -12.91 -2.18
N ALA A 165 6.96 -12.60 -1.34
CA ALA A 165 6.57 -13.41 -0.19
C ALA A 165 5.39 -14.34 -0.46
N SER A 166 5.07 -14.55 -1.73
CA SER A 166 4.00 -15.45 -2.18
C SER A 166 4.49 -16.87 -2.38
#